data_4c724c629b58da5c918745641958b3ed
#
_entry.id   4c724c629b58da5c918745641958b3ed
#
_cell.length_a   1.000
_cell.length_b   1.000
_cell.length_c   1.000
_cell.angle_alpha   90.00
_cell.angle_beta   90.00
_cell.angle_gamma   90.00
#
_symmetry.space_group_name_H-M   'P 1'
#
loop_
_entity.id
_entity.type
_entity.pdbx_description
1 polymer ?
#
loop_
_entity_poly.entity_id
_entity_poly.type
_entity_poly.pdbx_seq_one_letter_code
_entity_poly.pdbx_strand_id
1 'polypeptide(L)'
;MKSQIKLFIELTRLNKPIGIMLLFWPCSWGLAYAYNYTKNLSQFLFYFLLFFFGSVLMRSAGCIINDIVDKDYDKKVKRTKQRPIAANLVSVTQALIYSALLCLVAFFILIQFNKLTIILGLSSMLLAFSYPFMKRITYWPQLFLGVTFN
;
A
#
# COMPACT_ATOMS: atom_id res chain seq x y z
N MET A 1 -13.10 -0.24 -25.19
CA MET A 1 -13.22 -0.75 -23.80
C MET A 1 -11.82 -1.08 -23.27
N LYS A 2 -11.47 -0.58 -22.09
CA LYS A 2 -10.22 -1.03 -21.43
C LYS A 2 -10.39 -2.45 -20.93
N SER A 3 -9.38 -3.33 -21.09
CA SER A 3 -9.44 -4.68 -20.52
C SER A 3 -9.47 -4.61 -18.98
N GLN A 4 -10.10 -5.60 -18.33
CA GLN A 4 -10.16 -5.67 -16.85
C GLN A 4 -8.77 -5.66 -16.22
N ILE A 5 -7.79 -6.30 -16.84
CA ILE A 5 -6.39 -6.32 -16.41
C ILE A 5 -5.81 -4.88 -16.41
N LYS A 6 -6.08 -4.10 -17.47
CA LYS A 6 -5.58 -2.72 -17.56
C LYS A 6 -6.22 -1.83 -16.49
N LEU A 7 -7.51 -2.00 -16.22
CA LEU A 7 -8.21 -1.29 -15.14
C LEU A 7 -7.63 -1.65 -13.77
N PHE A 8 -7.32 -2.91 -13.53
CA PHE A 8 -6.68 -3.37 -12.28
C PHE A 8 -5.28 -2.76 -12.10
N ILE A 9 -4.44 -2.75 -13.15
CA ILE A 9 -3.09 -2.16 -13.12
C ILE A 9 -3.17 -0.63 -12.86
N GLU A 10 -4.13 0.07 -13.47
CA GLU A 10 -4.35 1.51 -13.24
C GLU A 10 -4.85 1.78 -11.81
N LEU A 11 -5.72 0.94 -11.28
CA LEU A 11 -6.30 1.06 -9.95
C LEU A 11 -5.25 0.82 -8.85
N THR A 12 -4.44 -0.22 -9.01
CA THR A 12 -3.36 -0.57 -8.07
C THR A 12 -2.10 0.28 -8.25
N ARG A 13 -2.04 1.06 -9.34
CA ARG A 13 -0.87 1.88 -9.72
C ARG A 13 0.42 1.08 -9.90
N LEU A 14 0.33 -0.20 -10.29
CA LEU A 14 1.50 -1.04 -10.57
C LEU A 14 2.38 -0.47 -11.70
N ASN A 15 1.81 0.34 -12.59
CA ASN A 15 2.54 1.10 -13.62
C ASN A 15 3.34 2.29 -13.06
N LYS A 16 3.31 2.56 -11.74
CA LYS A 16 4.03 3.65 -11.06
C LYS A 16 4.82 3.11 -9.87
N PRO A 17 5.97 2.46 -10.10
CA PRO A 17 6.69 1.70 -9.07
C PRO A 17 7.27 2.56 -7.93
N ILE A 18 7.41 3.87 -8.12
CA ILE A 18 7.98 4.79 -7.12
C ILE A 18 7.30 4.62 -5.76
N GLY A 19 5.95 4.54 -5.73
CA GLY A 19 5.22 4.38 -4.48
C GLY A 19 5.45 3.04 -3.78
N ILE A 20 5.75 1.97 -4.53
CA ILE A 20 6.12 0.66 -3.99
C ILE A 20 7.52 0.75 -3.37
N MET A 21 8.46 1.36 -4.09
CA MET A 21 9.83 1.53 -3.63
C MET A 21 9.92 2.35 -2.33
N LEU A 22 9.06 3.38 -2.17
CA LEU A 22 9.00 4.17 -0.93
C LEU A 22 8.65 3.33 0.31
N LEU A 23 7.82 2.30 0.18
CA LEU A 23 7.55 1.36 1.27
C LEU A 23 8.67 0.33 1.43
N PHE A 24 9.23 -0.13 0.33
CA PHE A 24 10.19 -1.22 0.31
C PHE A 24 11.58 -0.82 0.84
N TRP A 25 12.10 0.37 0.46
CA TRP A 25 13.46 0.77 0.82
C TRP A 25 13.72 0.85 2.32
N PRO A 26 12.86 1.45 3.16
CA PRO A 26 13.08 1.45 4.61
C PRO A 26 13.17 0.04 5.20
N CYS A 27 12.30 -0.89 4.75
CA CYS A 27 12.35 -2.29 5.16
C CYS A 27 13.67 -2.96 4.72
N SER A 28 14.13 -2.68 3.51
CA SER A 28 15.40 -3.21 2.98
C SER A 28 16.61 -2.72 3.77
N TRP A 29 16.61 -1.45 4.19
CA TRP A 29 17.71 -0.90 5.01
C TRP A 29 17.72 -1.54 6.40
N GLY A 30 16.57 -1.70 7.04
CA GLY A 30 16.47 -2.42 8.32
C GLY A 30 16.94 -3.86 8.20
N LEU A 31 16.58 -4.53 7.12
CA LEU A 31 17.01 -5.90 6.86
C LEU A 31 18.52 -6.00 6.58
N ALA A 32 19.11 -5.06 5.83
CA ALA A 32 20.54 -4.99 5.59
C ALA A 32 21.33 -4.74 6.89
N TYR A 33 20.80 -3.90 7.78
CA TYR A 33 21.36 -3.72 9.10
C TYR A 33 21.34 -5.01 9.93
N ALA A 34 20.21 -5.72 9.96
CA ALA A 34 20.07 -6.99 10.67
C ALA A 34 21.01 -8.08 10.11
N TYR A 35 21.29 -8.07 8.80
CA TYR A 35 22.22 -9.01 8.17
C TYR A 35 23.65 -8.90 8.73
N ASN A 36 24.08 -7.71 9.17
CA ASN A 36 25.41 -7.56 9.79
C ASN A 36 25.59 -8.42 11.05
N TYR A 37 24.49 -8.74 11.74
CA TYR A 37 24.52 -9.57 12.95
C TYR A 37 24.30 -11.05 12.65
N THR A 38 23.38 -11.37 11.75
CA THR A 38 22.98 -12.75 11.47
C THR A 38 23.91 -13.47 10.49
N LYS A 39 24.51 -12.72 9.53
CA LYS A 39 25.35 -13.23 8.41
C LYS A 39 24.68 -14.39 7.63
N ASN A 40 23.37 -14.56 7.73
CA ASN A 40 22.61 -15.61 7.08
C ASN A 40 21.98 -15.09 5.79
N LEU A 41 22.61 -15.36 4.64
CA LEU A 41 22.18 -14.90 3.33
C LEU A 41 20.80 -15.49 2.94
N SER A 42 20.55 -16.76 3.25
CA SER A 42 19.27 -17.40 2.91
C SER A 42 18.11 -16.71 3.62
N GLN A 43 18.28 -16.44 4.93
CA GLN A 43 17.27 -15.72 5.72
C GLN A 43 17.08 -14.28 5.22
N PHE A 44 18.17 -13.60 4.87
CA PHE A 44 18.12 -12.26 4.29
C PHE A 44 17.28 -12.24 3.01
N LEU A 45 17.57 -13.13 2.05
CA LEU A 45 16.87 -13.20 0.77
C LEU A 45 15.39 -13.54 0.96
N PHE A 46 15.09 -14.46 1.88
CA PHE A 46 13.71 -14.82 2.20
C PHE A 46 12.90 -13.61 2.68
N TYR A 47 13.37 -12.88 3.70
CA TYR A 47 12.68 -11.70 4.20
C TYR A 47 12.69 -10.53 3.21
N PHE A 48 13.73 -10.40 2.39
CA PHE A 48 13.79 -9.40 1.33
C PHE A 48 12.65 -9.57 0.33
N LEU A 49 12.39 -10.80 -0.10
CA LEU A 49 11.27 -11.11 -0.99
C LEU A 49 9.92 -10.89 -0.30
N LEU A 50 9.76 -11.29 0.97
CA LEU A 50 8.53 -11.05 1.72
C LEU A 50 8.23 -9.56 1.85
N PHE A 51 9.21 -8.72 2.18
CA PHE A 51 9.06 -7.27 2.24
C PHE A 51 8.73 -6.66 0.88
N PHE A 52 9.37 -7.15 -0.20
CA PHE A 52 9.08 -6.67 -1.55
C PHE A 52 7.62 -6.94 -1.93
N PHE A 53 7.17 -8.18 -1.85
CA PHE A 53 5.80 -8.53 -2.19
C PHE A 53 4.78 -7.89 -1.24
N GLY A 54 5.07 -7.84 0.05
CA GLY A 54 4.26 -7.12 1.03
C GLY A 54 4.08 -5.64 0.67
N SER A 55 5.16 -4.97 0.27
CA SER A 55 5.12 -3.57 -0.17
C SER A 55 4.27 -3.37 -1.43
N VAL A 56 4.38 -4.27 -2.41
CA VAL A 56 3.54 -4.24 -3.63
C VAL A 56 2.06 -4.35 -3.28
N LEU A 57 1.70 -5.32 -2.45
CA LEU A 57 0.32 -5.60 -2.07
C LEU A 57 -0.28 -4.47 -1.24
N MET A 58 0.42 -4.04 -0.18
CA MET A 58 -0.08 -2.99 0.72
C MET A 58 -0.14 -1.62 0.03
N ARG A 59 0.85 -1.30 -0.82
CA ARG A 59 0.78 -0.08 -1.63
C ARG A 59 -0.42 -0.11 -2.58
N SER A 60 -0.68 -1.23 -3.23
CA SER A 60 -1.82 -1.41 -4.13
C SER A 60 -3.15 -1.26 -3.39
N ALA A 61 -3.32 -1.93 -2.25
CA ALA A 61 -4.51 -1.81 -1.42
C ALA A 61 -4.74 -0.37 -0.93
N GLY A 62 -3.68 0.30 -0.44
CA GLY A 62 -3.74 1.68 0.00
C GLY A 62 -4.14 2.66 -1.12
N CYS A 63 -3.68 2.43 -2.37
CA CYS A 63 -4.10 3.23 -3.53
C CYS A 63 -5.59 3.07 -3.81
N ILE A 64 -6.11 1.84 -3.73
CA ILE A 64 -7.53 1.56 -3.95
C ILE A 64 -8.40 2.27 -2.90
N ILE A 65 -8.07 2.12 -1.62
CA ILE A 65 -8.82 2.76 -0.51
C ILE A 65 -8.77 4.28 -0.66
N ASN A 66 -7.60 4.85 -0.98
CA ASN A 66 -7.49 6.29 -1.20
C ASN A 66 -8.37 6.76 -2.36
N ASP A 67 -8.43 6.02 -3.47
CA ASP A 67 -9.27 6.38 -4.63
C ASP A 67 -10.77 6.20 -4.34
N ILE A 68 -11.16 5.28 -3.44
CA ILE A 68 -12.55 5.14 -2.96
C ILE A 68 -12.93 6.38 -2.13
N VAL A 69 -12.11 6.75 -1.15
CA VAL A 69 -12.36 7.89 -0.26
C VAL A 69 -12.38 9.20 -1.05
N ASP A 70 -11.47 9.38 -2.00
CA ASP A 70 -11.34 10.62 -2.78
C ASP A 70 -12.26 10.66 -4.02
N LYS A 71 -13.12 9.67 -4.26
CA LYS A 71 -13.94 9.51 -5.48
C LYS A 71 -14.60 10.79 -5.96
N ASP A 72 -15.29 11.50 -5.09
CA ASP A 72 -16.07 12.69 -5.47
C ASP A 72 -15.20 13.93 -5.69
N TYR A 73 -14.05 14.01 -5.04
CA TYR A 73 -13.06 15.05 -5.28
C TYR A 73 -12.30 14.80 -6.59
N ASP A 74 -11.93 13.55 -6.84
CA ASP A 74 -11.22 13.15 -8.05
C ASP A 74 -11.99 13.44 -9.33
N LYS A 75 -13.32 13.33 -9.30
CA LYS A 75 -14.21 13.73 -10.42
C LYS A 75 -14.07 15.20 -10.82
N LYS A 76 -13.81 16.08 -9.85
CA LYS A 76 -13.74 17.54 -10.03
C LYS A 76 -12.37 18.00 -10.53
N VAL A 77 -11.33 17.20 -10.40
CA VAL A 77 -9.95 17.56 -10.72
C VAL A 77 -9.55 16.99 -12.09
N LYS A 78 -9.12 17.84 -13.03
CA LYS A 78 -8.75 17.46 -14.41
C LYS A 78 -7.74 16.30 -14.47
N ARG A 79 -6.76 16.26 -13.54
CA ARG A 79 -5.71 15.23 -13.48
C ARG A 79 -6.21 13.86 -12.99
N THR A 80 -7.24 13.83 -12.14
CA THR A 80 -7.68 12.61 -11.44
C THR A 80 -9.04 12.09 -11.88
N LYS A 81 -9.81 12.88 -12.64
CA LYS A 81 -11.13 12.48 -13.14
C LYS A 81 -11.12 11.21 -14.00
N GLN A 82 -9.97 10.83 -14.54
CA GLN A 82 -9.81 9.63 -15.38
C GLN A 82 -9.47 8.36 -14.56
N ARG A 83 -9.31 8.47 -13.23
CA ARG A 83 -9.08 7.30 -12.36
C ARG A 83 -10.26 6.33 -12.47
N PRO A 84 -10.03 5.00 -12.44
CA PRO A 84 -11.07 4.01 -12.68
C PRO A 84 -12.34 4.18 -11.83
N ILE A 85 -12.20 4.51 -10.54
CA ILE A 85 -13.35 4.70 -9.64
C ILE A 85 -14.05 6.05 -9.89
N ALA A 86 -13.29 7.13 -10.07
CA ALA A 86 -13.84 8.46 -10.38
C ALA A 86 -14.58 8.49 -11.71
N ALA A 87 -14.08 7.77 -12.72
CA ALA A 87 -14.67 7.62 -14.04
C ALA A 87 -15.82 6.58 -14.09
N ASN A 88 -16.22 5.99 -12.94
CA ASN A 88 -17.21 4.91 -12.83
C ASN A 88 -16.92 3.67 -13.71
N LEU A 89 -15.64 3.41 -14.05
CA LEU A 89 -15.21 2.22 -14.79
C LEU A 89 -15.08 0.98 -13.88
N VAL A 90 -14.90 1.20 -12.57
CA VAL A 90 -14.88 0.19 -11.52
C VAL A 90 -15.82 0.64 -10.40
N SER A 91 -16.70 -0.25 -9.96
CA SER A 91 -17.60 0.05 -8.85
C SER A 91 -16.85 0.10 -7.52
N VAL A 92 -17.37 0.83 -6.54
CA VAL A 92 -16.80 0.89 -5.19
C VAL A 92 -16.75 -0.50 -4.55
N THR A 93 -17.80 -1.31 -4.75
CA THR A 93 -17.86 -2.68 -4.24
C THR A 93 -16.77 -3.57 -4.83
N GLN A 94 -16.55 -3.52 -6.15
CA GLN A 94 -15.45 -4.25 -6.81
C GLN A 94 -14.09 -3.79 -6.29
N ALA A 95 -13.89 -2.49 -6.12
CA ALA A 95 -12.66 -1.93 -5.58
C ALA A 95 -12.41 -2.38 -4.13
N LEU A 96 -13.43 -2.42 -3.28
CA LEU A 96 -13.34 -2.96 -1.92
C LEU A 96 -12.95 -4.44 -1.91
N ILE A 97 -13.55 -5.24 -2.77
CA ILE A 97 -13.21 -6.68 -2.89
C ILE A 97 -11.73 -6.83 -3.31
N TYR A 98 -11.26 -6.07 -4.30
CA TYR A 98 -9.85 -6.12 -4.70
C TYR A 98 -8.91 -5.71 -3.57
N SER A 99 -9.25 -4.63 -2.84
CA SER A 99 -8.45 -4.19 -1.70
C SER A 99 -8.43 -5.24 -0.57
N ALA A 100 -9.57 -5.86 -0.26
CA ALA A 100 -9.67 -6.91 0.75
C ALA A 100 -8.84 -8.13 0.39
N LEU A 101 -8.88 -8.57 -0.87
CA LEU A 101 -8.06 -9.70 -1.35
C LEU A 101 -6.56 -9.38 -1.26
N LEU A 102 -6.14 -8.17 -1.66
CA LEU A 102 -4.74 -7.75 -1.53
C LEU A 102 -4.28 -7.72 -0.07
N CYS A 103 -5.12 -7.19 0.84
CA CYS A 103 -4.84 -7.20 2.28
C CYS A 103 -4.78 -8.62 2.85
N LEU A 104 -5.66 -9.52 2.41
CA LEU A 104 -5.65 -10.91 2.83
C LEU A 104 -4.34 -11.61 2.45
N VAL A 105 -3.90 -11.45 1.19
CA VAL A 105 -2.63 -12.02 0.73
C VAL A 105 -1.44 -11.39 1.48
N ALA A 106 -1.47 -10.08 1.70
CA ALA A 106 -0.45 -9.37 2.49
C ALA A 106 -0.42 -9.88 3.95
N PHE A 107 -1.57 -10.22 4.53
CA PHE A 107 -1.65 -10.79 5.87
C PHE A 107 -0.98 -12.17 5.94
N PHE A 108 -1.15 -13.04 4.93
CA PHE A 108 -0.45 -14.31 4.86
C PHE A 108 1.08 -14.16 4.75
N ILE A 109 1.55 -13.08 4.12
CA ILE A 109 2.97 -12.72 4.13
C ILE A 109 3.38 -12.26 5.52
N LEU A 110 2.58 -11.40 6.18
CA LEU A 110 2.91 -10.81 7.48
C LEU A 110 3.07 -11.87 8.58
N ILE A 111 2.24 -12.92 8.58
CA ILE A 111 2.33 -13.99 9.59
C ILE A 111 3.59 -14.86 9.49
N GLN A 112 4.40 -14.72 8.44
CA GLN A 112 5.71 -15.36 8.31
C GLN A 112 6.80 -14.66 9.16
N PHE A 113 6.51 -13.48 9.69
CA PHE A 113 7.44 -12.72 10.51
C PHE A 113 7.29 -13.05 12.01
N ASN A 114 8.18 -12.50 12.83
CA ASN A 114 8.10 -12.62 14.27
C ASN A 114 6.94 -11.78 14.86
N LYS A 115 6.55 -12.08 16.10
CA LYS A 115 5.43 -11.43 16.81
C LYS A 115 5.54 -9.89 16.83
N LEU A 116 6.74 -9.35 17.04
CA LEU A 116 6.94 -7.90 17.07
C LEU A 116 6.65 -7.26 15.70
N THR A 117 7.16 -7.85 14.63
CA THR A 117 6.91 -7.38 13.26
C THR A 117 5.42 -7.47 12.90
N ILE A 118 4.72 -8.51 13.34
CA ILE A 118 3.28 -8.65 13.13
C ILE A 118 2.53 -7.51 13.83
N ILE A 119 2.84 -7.23 15.10
CA ILE A 119 2.19 -6.15 15.87
C ILE A 119 2.47 -4.79 15.21
N LEU A 120 3.72 -4.50 14.82
CA LEU A 120 4.09 -3.26 14.15
C LEU A 120 3.42 -3.14 12.78
N GLY A 121 3.36 -4.22 12.00
CA GLY A 121 2.70 -4.24 10.70
C GLY A 121 1.19 -3.97 10.81
N LEU A 122 0.51 -4.59 11.77
CA LEU A 122 -0.93 -4.35 12.01
C LEU A 122 -1.19 -2.92 12.50
N SER A 123 -0.37 -2.39 13.41
CA SER A 123 -0.51 -1.01 13.90
C SER A 123 -0.25 0.02 12.80
N SER A 124 0.76 -0.19 11.95
CA SER A 124 1.03 0.70 10.81
C SER A 124 -0.10 0.71 9.78
N MET A 125 -0.79 -0.42 9.61
CA MET A 125 -1.97 -0.53 8.73
C MET A 125 -3.10 0.39 9.18
N LEU A 126 -3.36 0.50 10.49
CA LEU A 126 -4.36 1.43 11.03
C LEU A 126 -4.02 2.88 10.69
N LEU A 127 -2.74 3.27 10.82
CA LEU A 127 -2.27 4.61 10.45
C LEU A 127 -2.41 4.86 8.94
N ALA A 128 -2.00 3.90 8.11
CA ALA A 128 -2.06 4.02 6.65
C ALA A 128 -3.51 4.19 6.14
N PHE A 129 -4.47 3.47 6.70
CA PHE A 129 -5.87 3.59 6.32
C PHE A 129 -6.56 4.82 6.94
N SER A 130 -6.05 5.37 8.03
CA SER A 130 -6.54 6.63 8.59
C SER A 130 -6.11 7.85 7.78
N TYR A 131 -4.98 7.80 7.08
CA TYR A 131 -4.41 8.92 6.34
C TYR A 131 -5.37 9.59 5.32
N PRO A 132 -6.16 8.86 4.49
CA PRO A 132 -7.08 9.50 3.55
C PRO A 132 -8.13 10.37 4.24
N PHE A 133 -8.54 10.03 5.47
CA PHE A 133 -9.49 10.80 6.27
C PHE A 133 -8.82 12.01 6.94
N MET A 134 -7.57 11.85 7.37
CA MET A 134 -6.82 12.94 8.03
C MET A 134 -6.61 14.16 7.12
N LYS A 135 -6.51 13.99 5.80
CA LYS A 135 -6.49 15.11 4.83
C LYS A 135 -7.67 16.06 4.95
N ARG A 136 -8.79 15.62 5.55
CA ARG A 136 -10.04 16.37 5.68
C ARG A 136 -10.22 16.99 7.06
N ILE A 137 -9.54 16.44 8.06
CA ILE A 137 -9.72 16.79 9.47
C ILE A 137 -8.62 17.74 9.95
N THR A 138 -7.40 17.61 9.41
CA THR A 138 -6.24 18.37 9.89
C THR A 138 -5.60 19.21 8.81
N TYR A 139 -5.06 20.37 9.21
CA TYR A 139 -4.20 21.21 8.37
C TYR A 139 -2.77 20.65 8.20
N TRP A 140 -2.40 19.58 8.93
CA TRP A 140 -1.07 18.95 8.93
C TRP A 140 -1.09 17.50 8.41
N PRO A 141 -1.64 17.23 7.23
CA PRO A 141 -1.72 15.86 6.71
C PRO A 141 -0.33 15.24 6.48
N GLN A 142 0.69 16.06 6.23
CA GLN A 142 2.07 15.61 6.01
C GLN A 142 2.73 15.04 7.28
N LEU A 143 2.32 15.52 8.45
CA LEU A 143 2.80 14.97 9.73
C LEU A 143 2.32 13.51 9.89
N PHE A 144 1.04 13.24 9.60
CA PHE A 144 0.50 11.88 9.60
C PHE A 144 1.19 10.98 8.57
N LEU A 145 1.48 11.53 7.39
CA LEU A 145 2.21 10.80 6.37
C LEU A 145 3.63 10.45 6.87
N GLY A 146 4.33 11.40 7.49
CA GLY A 146 5.64 11.19 8.10
C GLY A 146 5.63 10.06 9.12
N VAL A 147 4.67 10.06 10.05
CA VAL A 147 4.51 8.98 11.06
C VAL A 147 4.22 7.62 10.42
N THR A 148 3.50 7.60 9.29
CA THR A 148 3.17 6.36 8.59
C THR A 148 4.39 5.75 7.87
N PHE A 149 5.34 6.57 7.45
CA PHE A 149 6.52 6.13 6.68
C PHE A 149 7.82 6.06 7.51
N ASN A 150 7.80 6.48 8.76
CA ASN A 150 8.95 6.49 9.65
C ASN A 150 8.73 5.53 10.82
#